data_27da8365cf0fdd7c33a7784c00615e74
#
_entry.id   27da8365cf0fdd7c33a7784c00615e74
#
_cell.length_a   1.000
_cell.length_b   1.000
_cell.length_c   1.000
_cell.angle_alpha   90.00
_cell.angle_beta   90.00
_cell.angle_gamma   90.00
#
_symmetry.space_group_name_H-M   'P 1'
#
loop_
_entity.id
_entity.type
_entity.pdbx_description
1 polymer ?
#
loop_
_entity_poly.entity_id
_entity_poly.type
_entity_poly.pdbx_seq_one_letter_code
_entity_poly.pdbx_strand_id
1 'polypeptide(L)'
;MLKPLIKYAGGKYDEYKEIKKYLPIKINNYYELFVGGGGVFFRLNDEKRVGGESFINDISDSLIDFYESITSDNFENELRKISKSWTFIKNFSKQFFGEFGGVFERLLFVDKNEEFITDYIKDYIVSNIKKMDFETHGFDVSEKIILSLNDKLKRFRKKENIIDKDTVYKCITTCICQAFYFIIRDMYNDWNNNGNKDKYTKEERSAQWMFIREFCFCSMFRFGKDGNFNVPYGGFGYNSKNFDKKIDNIFSKDVQNLFSRTNISIGDFEKTIEKWDLKEDDFLFLDPPYDSTFTDYDNNSFTREDHKRLADCLKKCNCNWLMAIGYTDFIVELYKDYEIIPYDKTYMYQARGEYDGKHKKHIIIRNFKTKKQYEEPLWVD
;
A
#
# COMPACT_ATOMS: atom_id res chain seq x y z
N MET A 1 14.25 -10.61 -9.78
CA MET A 1 13.65 -9.36 -10.30
C MET A 1 12.99 -8.61 -9.14
N LEU A 2 13.56 -7.49 -8.79
CA LEU A 2 13.05 -6.60 -7.74
C LEU A 2 11.80 -5.84 -8.22
N LYS A 3 10.79 -5.77 -7.35
CA LYS A 3 9.53 -5.05 -7.60
C LYS A 3 9.07 -4.38 -6.31
N PRO A 4 8.28 -3.29 -6.40
CA PRO A 4 7.66 -2.70 -5.22
C PRO A 4 6.98 -3.75 -4.35
N LEU A 5 7.29 -3.72 -3.06
CA LEU A 5 6.75 -4.69 -2.09
C LEU A 5 5.30 -4.42 -1.74
N ILE A 6 4.87 -3.20 -1.94
CA ILE A 6 3.50 -2.72 -1.66
C ILE A 6 2.94 -1.97 -2.86
N LYS A 7 1.62 -1.93 -2.97
CA LYS A 7 0.94 -0.99 -3.84
C LYS A 7 0.81 0.35 -3.13
N TYR A 8 1.26 1.42 -3.76
CA TYR A 8 1.20 2.77 -3.22
C TYR A 8 0.58 3.73 -4.23
N ALA A 9 -0.27 4.64 -3.76
CA ALA A 9 -0.91 5.61 -4.64
C ALA A 9 0.15 6.52 -5.28
N GLY A 10 0.02 6.81 -6.56
CA GLY A 10 1.00 7.66 -7.27
C GLY A 10 2.31 6.98 -7.67
N GLY A 11 2.53 5.71 -7.30
CA GLY A 11 3.80 5.01 -7.56
C GLY A 11 4.21 5.01 -9.04
N LYS A 12 5.49 5.26 -9.31
CA LYS A 12 6.08 5.43 -10.65
C LYS A 12 6.53 4.14 -11.33
N TYR A 13 6.13 2.97 -10.80
CA TYR A 13 6.57 1.69 -11.35
C TYR A 13 6.16 1.49 -12.82
N ASP A 14 4.92 1.84 -13.16
CA ASP A 14 4.40 1.71 -14.53
C ASP A 14 4.91 2.83 -15.45
N GLU A 15 5.21 4.01 -14.88
CA GLU A 15 5.77 5.16 -15.60
C GLU A 15 7.29 5.03 -15.80
N TYR A 16 7.94 4.08 -15.13
CA TYR A 16 9.40 3.93 -15.17
C TYR A 16 9.95 3.80 -16.59
N LYS A 17 9.20 3.18 -17.52
CA LYS A 17 9.61 3.06 -18.92
C LYS A 17 9.87 4.41 -19.58
N GLU A 18 9.05 5.42 -19.27
CA GLU A 18 9.23 6.78 -19.77
C GLU A 18 10.34 7.51 -19.01
N ILE A 19 10.32 7.46 -17.68
CA ILE A 19 11.30 8.10 -16.79
C ILE A 19 12.71 7.61 -17.09
N LYS A 20 12.87 6.30 -17.33
CA LYS A 20 14.15 5.63 -17.61
C LYS A 20 14.97 6.27 -18.74
N LYS A 21 14.31 6.85 -19.75
CA LYS A 21 14.96 7.50 -20.91
C LYS A 21 15.82 8.71 -20.49
N TYR A 22 15.52 9.28 -19.34
CA TYR A 22 16.12 10.50 -18.84
C TYR A 22 16.99 10.30 -17.59
N LEU A 23 17.03 9.08 -17.06
CA LEU A 23 17.86 8.70 -15.91
C LEU A 23 19.31 8.40 -16.33
N PRO A 24 20.30 8.67 -15.48
CA PRO A 24 21.68 8.23 -15.70
C PRO A 24 21.77 6.71 -15.87
N ILE A 25 22.68 6.26 -16.72
CA ILE A 25 22.93 4.80 -16.94
C ILE A 25 23.59 4.17 -15.71
N LYS A 26 24.51 4.90 -15.10
CA LYS A 26 25.20 4.50 -13.88
C LYS A 26 25.03 5.59 -12.84
N ILE A 27 24.74 5.20 -11.62
CA ILE A 27 24.53 6.04 -10.46
C ILE A 27 25.51 5.53 -9.39
N ASN A 28 26.24 6.42 -8.76
CA ASN A 28 27.07 6.08 -7.59
C ASN A 28 26.13 5.82 -6.41
N ASN A 29 25.74 6.80 -5.64
CA ASN A 29 24.72 6.65 -4.61
C ASN A 29 23.38 7.21 -5.09
N TYR A 30 22.31 6.52 -4.74
CA TYR A 30 20.94 6.86 -5.10
C TYR A 30 20.18 7.42 -3.91
N TYR A 31 19.49 8.53 -4.12
CA TYR A 31 18.68 9.20 -3.11
C TYR A 31 17.24 9.38 -3.59
N GLU A 32 16.24 9.10 -2.74
CA GLU A 32 14.83 9.30 -3.04
C GLU A 32 14.11 9.89 -1.82
N LEU A 33 13.67 11.15 -1.90
CA LEU A 33 13.08 11.90 -0.78
C LEU A 33 11.63 11.54 -0.48
N PHE A 34 10.90 11.09 -1.48
CA PHE A 34 9.48 10.76 -1.43
C PHE A 34 9.28 9.34 -1.94
N VAL A 35 9.83 8.35 -1.19
CA VAL A 35 9.96 6.98 -1.72
C VAL A 35 8.63 6.31 -1.98
N GLY A 36 7.60 6.56 -1.16
CA GLY A 36 6.31 5.91 -1.31
C GLY A 36 6.44 4.39 -1.51
N GLY A 37 5.93 3.87 -2.62
CA GLY A 37 6.07 2.46 -2.98
C GLY A 37 7.43 2.07 -3.57
N GLY A 38 8.37 2.99 -3.73
CA GLY A 38 9.72 2.74 -4.24
C GLY A 38 9.77 2.32 -5.71
N GLY A 39 8.85 2.82 -6.55
CA GLY A 39 8.73 2.39 -7.94
C GLY A 39 10.02 2.53 -8.74
N VAL A 40 10.72 3.66 -8.61
CA VAL A 40 12.00 3.93 -9.27
C VAL A 40 13.16 3.27 -8.54
N PHE A 41 13.19 3.33 -7.21
CA PHE A 41 14.17 2.68 -6.35
C PHE A 41 14.35 1.18 -6.67
N PHE A 42 13.27 0.41 -6.69
CA PHE A 42 13.33 -1.02 -7.00
C PHE A 42 13.78 -1.29 -8.43
N ARG A 43 13.33 -0.49 -9.40
CA ARG A 43 13.70 -0.66 -10.83
C ARG A 43 15.16 -0.38 -11.10
N LEU A 44 15.71 0.73 -10.56
CA LEU A 44 17.12 1.08 -10.75
C LEU A 44 18.05 0.02 -10.15
N ASN A 45 17.68 -0.52 -8.99
CA ASN A 45 18.44 -1.57 -8.33
C ASN A 45 18.31 -2.93 -9.05
N ASP A 46 17.13 -3.27 -9.59
CA ASP A 46 16.96 -4.47 -10.42
C ASP A 46 17.82 -4.43 -11.71
N GLU A 47 17.91 -3.25 -12.32
CA GLU A 47 18.74 -3.00 -13.49
C GLU A 47 20.24 -2.83 -13.16
N LYS A 48 20.63 -2.93 -11.89
CA LYS A 48 22.01 -2.76 -11.40
C LYS A 48 22.65 -1.43 -11.83
N ARG A 49 21.84 -0.36 -11.88
CA ARG A 49 22.33 0.98 -12.20
C ARG A 49 22.97 1.68 -11.01
N VAL A 50 22.57 1.31 -9.79
CA VAL A 50 23.13 1.84 -8.54
C VAL A 50 24.33 0.99 -8.13
N GLY A 51 25.51 1.60 -8.13
CA GLY A 51 26.77 0.92 -7.79
C GLY A 51 27.12 1.02 -6.31
N GLY A 52 26.72 2.11 -5.64
CA GLY A 52 26.93 2.38 -4.23
C GLY A 52 25.70 2.06 -3.36
N GLU A 53 25.43 2.92 -2.41
CA GLU A 53 24.31 2.79 -1.48
C GLU A 53 23.05 3.49 -1.99
N SER A 54 21.92 3.10 -1.43
CA SER A 54 20.63 3.77 -1.64
C SER A 54 20.21 4.47 -0.34
N PHE A 55 19.65 5.66 -0.47
CA PHE A 55 19.12 6.47 0.63
C PHE A 55 17.67 6.81 0.33
N ILE A 56 16.73 6.34 1.15
CA ILE A 56 15.32 6.58 0.94
C ILE A 56 14.71 7.31 2.14
N ASN A 57 13.75 8.18 1.86
CA ASN A 57 13.02 8.94 2.88
C ASN A 57 11.53 9.00 2.53
N ASP A 58 10.71 9.09 3.55
CA ASP A 58 9.31 9.47 3.46
C ASP A 58 8.88 10.13 4.77
N ILE A 59 7.75 10.84 4.75
CA ILE A 59 7.17 11.44 5.96
C ILE A 59 6.25 10.45 6.70
N SER A 60 5.85 9.36 6.07
CA SER A 60 4.92 8.38 6.62
C SER A 60 5.59 7.41 7.59
N ASP A 61 5.30 7.56 8.90
CA ASP A 61 5.81 6.69 9.98
C ASP A 61 5.58 5.20 9.66
N SER A 62 4.35 4.83 9.30
CA SER A 62 4.00 3.42 9.04
C SER A 62 4.73 2.84 7.83
N LEU A 63 5.02 3.65 6.82
CA LEU A 63 5.78 3.23 5.64
C LEU A 63 7.25 3.01 5.99
N ILE A 64 7.83 3.93 6.76
CA ILE A 64 9.23 3.83 7.18
C ILE A 64 9.42 2.70 8.19
N ASP A 65 8.52 2.56 9.18
CA ASP A 65 8.50 1.39 10.09
C ASP A 65 8.51 0.07 9.28
N PHE A 66 7.70 -0.01 8.21
CA PHE A 66 7.67 -1.18 7.32
C PHE A 66 9.00 -1.40 6.60
N TYR A 67 9.59 -0.38 5.98
CA TYR A 67 10.87 -0.53 5.27
C TYR A 67 12.02 -0.88 6.21
N GLU A 68 12.09 -0.28 7.38
CA GLU A 68 13.08 -0.61 8.41
C GLU A 68 12.93 -2.03 8.97
N SER A 69 11.70 -2.57 8.98
CA SER A 69 11.44 -3.93 9.48
C SER A 69 11.85 -5.02 8.50
N ILE A 70 12.08 -4.72 7.20
CA ILE A 70 12.32 -5.72 6.15
C ILE A 70 13.50 -6.65 6.47
N THR A 71 14.52 -6.18 7.15
CA THR A 71 15.70 -6.96 7.52
C THR A 71 15.59 -7.61 8.91
N SER A 72 14.43 -7.54 9.57
CA SER A 72 14.20 -8.10 10.91
C SER A 72 13.57 -9.49 10.84
N ASP A 73 14.21 -10.49 11.45
CA ASP A 73 13.64 -11.85 11.61
C ASP A 73 12.33 -11.83 12.41
N ASN A 74 12.20 -10.91 13.38
CA ASN A 74 10.97 -10.75 14.14
C ASN A 74 9.81 -10.30 13.24
N PHE A 75 10.07 -9.47 12.24
CA PHE A 75 9.05 -9.03 11.29
C PHE A 75 8.54 -10.19 10.44
N GLU A 76 9.42 -11.08 9.96
CA GLU A 76 8.99 -12.30 9.26
C GLU A 76 8.08 -13.14 10.15
N ASN A 77 8.47 -13.34 11.42
CA ASN A 77 7.69 -14.11 12.38
C ASN A 77 6.28 -13.51 12.56
N GLU A 78 6.15 -12.20 12.72
CA GLU A 78 4.84 -11.53 12.87
C GLU A 78 3.98 -11.66 11.60
N LEU A 79 4.57 -11.49 10.42
CA LEU A 79 3.86 -11.71 9.16
C LEU A 79 3.39 -13.16 9.01
N ARG A 80 4.22 -14.15 9.39
CA ARG A 80 3.86 -15.57 9.35
C ARG A 80 2.74 -15.91 10.35
N LYS A 81 2.72 -15.32 11.55
CA LYS A 81 1.60 -15.45 12.49
C LYS A 81 0.29 -14.98 11.88
N ILE A 82 0.29 -13.78 11.27
CA ILE A 82 -0.89 -13.24 10.57
C ILE A 82 -1.30 -14.15 9.41
N SER A 83 -0.35 -14.63 8.61
CA SER A 83 -0.64 -15.53 7.47
C SER A 83 -1.22 -16.87 7.89
N LYS A 84 -0.68 -17.47 8.96
CA LYS A 84 -1.20 -18.70 9.56
C LYS A 84 -2.65 -18.51 10.01
N SER A 85 -2.92 -17.42 10.71
CA SER A 85 -4.26 -17.07 11.19
C SER A 85 -5.22 -16.76 10.06
N TRP A 86 -4.77 -16.04 9.03
CA TRP A 86 -5.54 -15.80 7.81
C TRP A 86 -5.93 -17.13 7.12
N THR A 87 -5.00 -18.07 7.04
CA THR A 87 -5.25 -19.40 6.46
C THR A 87 -6.23 -20.20 7.30
N PHE A 88 -6.10 -20.14 8.64
CA PHE A 88 -7.05 -20.72 9.56
C PHE A 88 -8.48 -20.16 9.33
N ILE A 89 -8.63 -18.85 9.27
CA ILE A 89 -9.92 -18.17 9.05
C ILE A 89 -10.54 -18.56 7.69
N LYS A 90 -9.74 -18.64 6.64
CA LYS A 90 -10.23 -19.11 5.33
C LYS A 90 -10.74 -20.55 5.37
N ASN A 91 -10.03 -21.44 6.07
CA ASN A 91 -10.43 -22.83 6.21
C ASN A 91 -11.70 -22.94 7.09
N PHE A 92 -11.71 -22.22 8.21
CA PHE A 92 -12.90 -22.12 9.06
C PHE A 92 -14.12 -21.60 8.28
N SER A 93 -13.95 -20.59 7.44
CA SER A 93 -15.07 -20.05 6.65
C SER A 93 -15.71 -21.08 5.72
N LYS A 94 -14.91 -21.95 5.11
CA LYS A 94 -15.39 -23.06 4.26
C LYS A 94 -16.08 -24.14 5.08
N GLN A 95 -15.47 -24.53 6.22
CA GLN A 95 -16.06 -25.50 7.15
C GLN A 95 -17.40 -25.00 7.69
N PHE A 96 -17.45 -23.75 8.12
CA PHE A 96 -18.67 -23.10 8.62
C PHE A 96 -19.78 -23.09 7.56
N PHE A 97 -19.47 -22.80 6.31
CA PHE A 97 -20.45 -22.89 5.23
C PHE A 97 -20.90 -24.34 5.01
N GLY A 98 -20.01 -25.30 5.05
CA GLY A 98 -20.37 -26.74 4.94
C GLY A 98 -21.39 -27.17 5.98
N GLU A 99 -21.23 -26.68 7.21
CA GLU A 99 -22.11 -27.01 8.34
C GLU A 99 -23.44 -26.24 8.32
N PHE A 100 -23.38 -24.92 8.05
CA PHE A 100 -24.53 -24.03 8.25
C PHE A 100 -25.08 -23.42 6.97
N GLY A 101 -24.44 -23.61 5.82
CA GLY A 101 -24.87 -22.99 4.55
C GLY A 101 -26.33 -23.29 4.21
N GLY A 102 -26.78 -24.53 4.36
CA GLY A 102 -28.18 -24.92 4.14
C GLY A 102 -29.18 -24.32 5.14
N VAL A 103 -28.71 -24.03 6.37
CA VAL A 103 -29.53 -23.31 7.37
C VAL A 103 -29.74 -21.87 6.90
N PHE A 104 -28.67 -21.18 6.48
CA PHE A 104 -28.77 -19.81 6.00
C PHE A 104 -29.57 -19.67 4.70
N GLU A 105 -29.46 -20.64 3.78
CA GLU A 105 -30.32 -20.70 2.58
C GLU A 105 -31.77 -20.72 2.99
N ARG A 106 -32.19 -21.59 3.91
CA ARG A 106 -33.59 -21.66 4.38
C ARG A 106 -34.05 -20.37 5.06
N LEU A 107 -33.24 -19.84 6.00
CA LEU A 107 -33.59 -18.65 6.78
C LEU A 107 -33.69 -17.38 5.91
N LEU A 108 -33.02 -17.32 4.78
CA LEU A 108 -33.16 -16.21 3.84
C LEU A 108 -34.49 -16.23 3.11
N PHE A 109 -35.15 -17.42 2.92
CA PHE A 109 -36.32 -17.57 2.12
C PHE A 109 -37.65 -17.76 2.92
N VAL A 110 -37.55 -18.37 4.11
CA VAL A 110 -38.76 -18.93 4.77
C VAL A 110 -39.24 -18.09 5.96
N ASP A 111 -38.35 -17.51 6.77
CA ASP A 111 -38.79 -16.80 7.99
C ASP A 111 -38.08 -15.46 8.20
N LYS A 112 -38.89 -14.38 8.11
CA LYS A 112 -38.38 -13.00 8.26
C LYS A 112 -38.11 -12.60 9.74
N ASN A 113 -38.53 -13.38 10.71
CA ASN A 113 -38.49 -13.05 12.12
C ASN A 113 -37.46 -13.85 12.93
N GLU A 114 -36.90 -14.94 12.39
CA GLU A 114 -35.90 -15.75 13.10
C GLU A 114 -34.52 -15.07 13.14
N GLU A 115 -33.83 -15.23 14.25
CA GLU A 115 -32.40 -14.87 14.34
C GLU A 115 -31.56 -15.80 13.46
N PHE A 116 -30.66 -15.21 12.67
CA PHE A 116 -29.74 -15.98 11.83
C PHE A 116 -28.69 -16.73 12.65
N ILE A 117 -28.19 -16.12 13.71
CA ILE A 117 -27.12 -16.65 14.53
C ILE A 117 -27.70 -17.04 15.89
N THR A 118 -28.13 -18.30 15.98
CA THR A 118 -28.60 -18.90 17.23
C THR A 118 -27.44 -19.11 18.22
N ASP A 119 -27.75 -19.37 19.49
CA ASP A 119 -26.72 -19.65 20.49
C ASP A 119 -25.85 -20.85 20.13
N TYR A 120 -26.43 -21.90 19.54
CA TYR A 120 -25.66 -23.03 19.01
C TYR A 120 -24.62 -22.61 17.96
N ILE A 121 -24.95 -21.71 17.04
CA ILE A 121 -24.04 -21.19 16.02
C ILE A 121 -22.98 -20.30 16.67
N LYS A 122 -23.35 -19.48 17.67
CA LYS A 122 -22.40 -18.66 18.45
C LYS A 122 -21.37 -19.55 19.16
N ASP A 123 -21.81 -20.57 19.85
CA ASP A 123 -20.94 -21.53 20.56
C ASP A 123 -20.00 -22.26 19.59
N TYR A 124 -20.50 -22.65 18.41
CA TYR A 124 -19.68 -23.25 17.37
C TYR A 124 -18.58 -22.28 16.88
N ILE A 125 -18.91 -21.02 16.63
CA ILE A 125 -17.92 -19.99 16.23
C ILE A 125 -16.88 -19.83 17.34
N VAL A 126 -17.30 -19.57 18.58
CA VAL A 126 -16.42 -19.34 19.73
C VAL A 126 -15.48 -20.51 19.96
N SER A 127 -16.00 -21.74 19.99
CA SER A 127 -15.20 -22.94 20.24
C SER A 127 -14.18 -23.26 19.15
N ASN A 128 -14.47 -22.88 17.90
CA ASN A 128 -13.50 -23.06 16.83
C ASN A 128 -12.48 -21.92 16.77
N ILE A 129 -12.89 -20.67 16.94
CA ILE A 129 -11.98 -19.52 16.90
C ILE A 129 -10.96 -19.57 18.06
N LYS A 130 -11.33 -20.08 19.24
CA LYS A 130 -10.38 -20.32 20.34
C LYS A 130 -9.19 -21.21 19.99
N LYS A 131 -9.26 -21.99 18.90
CA LYS A 131 -8.15 -22.82 18.41
C LYS A 131 -7.14 -22.02 17.57
N MET A 132 -7.45 -20.79 17.25
CA MET A 132 -6.56 -19.91 16.50
C MET A 132 -5.48 -19.37 17.43
N ASP A 133 -4.23 -19.64 17.10
CA ASP A 133 -3.05 -19.17 17.82
C ASP A 133 -2.63 -17.79 17.28
N PHE A 134 -3.28 -16.73 17.79
CA PHE A 134 -3.01 -15.35 17.38
C PHE A 134 -3.36 -14.37 18.50
N GLU A 135 -2.38 -13.53 18.87
CA GLU A 135 -2.59 -12.46 19.84
C GLU A 135 -3.38 -11.31 19.20
N THR A 136 -4.54 -11.03 19.77
CA THR A 136 -5.47 -9.99 19.24
C THR A 136 -5.48 -8.74 20.09
N HIS A 137 -4.64 -8.63 21.11
CA HIS A 137 -4.56 -7.48 22.04
C HIS A 137 -5.93 -7.09 22.65
N GLY A 138 -6.78 -8.11 22.89
CA GLY A 138 -8.09 -7.94 23.49
C GLY A 138 -9.26 -7.75 22.52
N PHE A 139 -9.02 -7.76 21.23
CA PHE A 139 -10.11 -7.74 20.23
C PHE A 139 -10.72 -9.14 20.03
N ASP A 140 -12.05 -9.25 20.10
CA ASP A 140 -12.75 -10.55 19.98
C ASP A 140 -13.11 -10.86 18.51
N VAL A 141 -12.39 -11.83 17.94
CA VAL A 141 -12.61 -12.32 16.57
C VAL A 141 -13.97 -13.00 16.42
N SER A 142 -14.41 -13.77 17.44
CA SER A 142 -15.69 -14.48 17.40
C SER A 142 -16.87 -13.50 17.37
N GLU A 143 -16.83 -12.49 18.24
CA GLU A 143 -17.84 -11.44 18.25
C GLU A 143 -17.89 -10.70 16.89
N LYS A 144 -16.73 -10.33 16.34
CA LYS A 144 -16.65 -9.66 15.04
C LYS A 144 -17.23 -10.51 13.90
N ILE A 145 -17.03 -11.83 13.91
CA ILE A 145 -17.61 -12.77 12.95
C ILE A 145 -19.14 -12.78 13.10
N ILE A 146 -19.65 -12.94 14.33
CA ILE A 146 -21.08 -12.98 14.63
C ILE A 146 -21.77 -11.69 14.14
N LEU A 147 -21.21 -10.53 14.49
CA LEU A 147 -21.74 -9.24 14.05
C LEU A 147 -21.73 -9.08 12.52
N SER A 148 -20.63 -9.44 11.87
CA SER A 148 -20.49 -9.34 10.41
C SER A 148 -21.49 -10.23 9.67
N LEU A 149 -21.71 -11.46 10.15
CA LEU A 149 -22.70 -12.38 9.60
C LEU A 149 -24.12 -11.85 9.77
N ASN A 150 -24.50 -11.44 10.98
CA ASN A 150 -25.83 -10.89 11.26
C ASN A 150 -26.15 -9.69 10.38
N ASP A 151 -25.24 -8.72 10.30
CA ASP A 151 -25.42 -7.52 9.48
C ASP A 151 -25.60 -7.83 8.01
N LYS A 152 -24.80 -8.76 7.50
CA LYS A 152 -24.85 -9.13 6.10
C LYS A 152 -26.12 -9.90 5.76
N LEU A 153 -26.51 -10.85 6.60
CA LEU A 153 -27.70 -11.65 6.39
C LEU A 153 -28.96 -10.79 6.51
N LYS A 154 -29.03 -9.86 7.45
CA LYS A 154 -30.11 -8.86 7.52
C LYS A 154 -30.24 -8.02 6.25
N ARG A 155 -29.11 -7.62 5.65
CA ARG A 155 -29.12 -6.88 4.37
C ARG A 155 -29.59 -7.73 3.19
N PHE A 156 -29.23 -9.03 3.15
CA PHE A 156 -29.70 -9.95 2.12
C PHE A 156 -31.22 -10.16 2.22
N ARG A 157 -31.75 -10.35 3.43
CA ARG A 157 -33.20 -10.53 3.66
C ARG A 157 -34.05 -9.35 3.15
N LYS A 158 -33.46 -8.14 3.09
CA LYS A 158 -34.15 -6.95 2.55
C LYS A 158 -34.15 -6.89 1.01
N LYS A 159 -33.39 -7.74 0.33
CA LYS A 159 -33.36 -7.78 -1.14
C LYS A 159 -34.30 -8.88 -1.61
N GLU A 160 -35.31 -8.53 -2.40
CA GLU A 160 -36.31 -9.46 -2.93
C GLU A 160 -35.81 -10.40 -4.05
N ASN A 161 -34.51 -10.47 -4.28
CA ASN A 161 -33.91 -11.29 -5.33
C ASN A 161 -33.68 -12.73 -4.86
N ILE A 162 -33.87 -13.68 -5.77
CA ILE A 162 -33.50 -15.09 -5.58
C ILE A 162 -32.00 -15.16 -5.34
N ILE A 163 -31.61 -15.69 -4.19
CA ILE A 163 -30.20 -15.85 -3.80
C ILE A 163 -29.83 -17.32 -3.98
N ASP A 164 -28.94 -17.61 -4.92
CA ASP A 164 -28.44 -18.96 -5.16
C ASP A 164 -27.40 -19.38 -4.10
N LYS A 165 -27.12 -20.68 -4.04
CA LYS A 165 -26.18 -21.29 -3.11
C LYS A 165 -24.76 -20.72 -3.22
N ASP A 166 -24.32 -20.40 -4.44
CA ASP A 166 -22.98 -19.81 -4.68
C ASP A 166 -22.90 -18.39 -4.10
N THR A 167 -23.97 -17.62 -4.20
CA THR A 167 -24.09 -16.30 -3.59
C THR A 167 -24.08 -16.39 -2.05
N VAL A 168 -24.76 -17.37 -1.45
CA VAL A 168 -24.72 -17.60 0.01
C VAL A 168 -23.30 -17.99 0.44
N TYR A 169 -22.64 -18.89 -0.30
CA TYR A 169 -21.25 -19.28 -0.05
C TYR A 169 -20.31 -18.07 -0.07
N LYS A 170 -20.36 -17.29 -1.15
CA LYS A 170 -19.55 -16.07 -1.29
C LYS A 170 -19.82 -15.07 -0.16
N CYS A 171 -21.06 -14.93 0.24
CA CYS A 171 -21.46 -14.06 1.33
C CYS A 171 -20.84 -14.48 2.66
N ILE A 172 -21.11 -15.72 3.10
CA ILE A 172 -20.66 -16.23 4.40
C ILE A 172 -19.14 -16.25 4.49
N THR A 173 -18.46 -16.82 3.48
CA THR A 173 -17.01 -16.90 3.49
C THR A 173 -16.34 -15.53 3.48
N THR A 174 -16.91 -14.57 2.74
CA THR A 174 -16.41 -13.20 2.74
C THR A 174 -16.63 -12.50 4.08
N CYS A 175 -17.78 -12.70 4.73
CA CYS A 175 -18.05 -12.10 6.04
C CYS A 175 -17.06 -12.56 7.11
N ILE A 176 -16.72 -13.85 7.14
CA ILE A 176 -15.79 -14.42 8.10
C ILE A 176 -14.36 -13.89 7.83
N CYS A 177 -13.93 -13.88 6.57
CA CYS A 177 -12.64 -13.31 6.17
C CYS A 177 -12.56 -11.79 6.47
N GLN A 178 -13.63 -11.05 6.19
CA GLN A 178 -13.74 -9.63 6.47
C GLN A 178 -13.68 -9.33 7.98
N ALA A 179 -14.25 -10.18 8.83
CA ALA A 179 -14.18 -10.02 10.27
C ALA A 179 -12.75 -10.03 10.77
N PHE A 180 -11.93 -10.98 10.32
CA PHE A 180 -10.50 -11.01 10.66
C PHE A 180 -9.75 -9.79 10.12
N TYR A 181 -10.01 -9.38 8.88
CA TYR A 181 -9.46 -8.14 8.36
C TYR A 181 -9.81 -6.94 9.24
N PHE A 182 -11.03 -6.86 9.76
CA PHE A 182 -11.44 -5.79 10.67
C PHE A 182 -10.72 -5.85 12.01
N ILE A 183 -10.44 -7.04 12.55
CA ILE A 183 -9.63 -7.18 13.75
C ILE A 183 -8.24 -6.55 13.53
N ILE A 184 -7.54 -6.93 12.46
CA ILE A 184 -6.21 -6.36 12.16
C ILE A 184 -6.31 -4.84 11.94
N ARG A 185 -7.37 -4.35 11.29
CA ARG A 185 -7.60 -2.94 11.08
C ARG A 185 -7.89 -2.19 12.40
N ASP A 186 -8.66 -2.80 13.29
CA ASP A 186 -8.99 -2.21 14.58
C ASP A 186 -7.73 -2.16 15.48
N MET A 187 -6.86 -3.19 15.44
CA MET A 187 -5.54 -3.18 16.07
C MET A 187 -4.64 -2.08 15.47
N TYR A 188 -4.64 -1.92 14.14
CA TYR A 188 -3.92 -0.83 13.47
C TYR A 188 -4.38 0.53 13.97
N ASN A 189 -5.69 0.77 14.03
CA ASN A 189 -6.25 2.04 14.52
C ASN A 189 -5.96 2.27 15.99
N ASP A 190 -5.89 1.22 16.79
CA ASP A 190 -5.59 1.29 18.22
C ASP A 190 -4.19 1.91 18.48
N TRP A 191 -3.18 1.48 17.76
CA TRP A 191 -1.85 2.05 17.93
C TRP A 191 -1.60 3.31 17.08
N ASN A 192 -2.21 3.43 15.90
CA ASN A 192 -1.95 4.54 14.98
C ASN A 192 -2.67 5.82 15.39
N ASN A 193 -3.87 5.71 15.98
CA ASN A 193 -4.72 6.86 16.28
C ASN A 193 -5.11 6.98 17.76
N ASN A 194 -5.26 5.88 18.50
CA ASN A 194 -5.77 5.89 19.87
C ASN A 194 -4.67 5.97 20.94
N GLY A 195 -3.41 6.19 20.54
CA GLY A 195 -2.29 6.41 21.47
C GLY A 195 -1.76 5.16 22.16
N ASN A 196 -2.14 3.96 21.72
CA ASN A 196 -1.70 2.68 22.30
C ASN A 196 -0.46 2.08 21.60
N LYS A 197 0.38 2.94 20.98
CA LYS A 197 1.55 2.50 20.19
C LYS A 197 2.49 1.58 20.97
N ASP A 198 2.66 1.85 22.27
CA ASP A 198 3.57 1.08 23.14
C ASP A 198 3.10 -0.35 23.47
N LYS A 199 1.82 -0.68 23.19
CA LYS A 199 1.33 -2.06 23.32
C LYS A 199 1.81 -2.99 22.21
N TYR A 200 2.34 -2.43 21.13
CA TYR A 200 2.71 -3.15 19.91
C TYR A 200 4.17 -2.92 19.59
N THR A 201 4.90 -3.97 19.27
CA THR A 201 6.26 -3.84 18.75
C THR A 201 6.24 -3.16 17.37
N LYS A 202 7.37 -2.65 16.90
CA LYS A 202 7.48 -2.08 15.55
C LYS A 202 7.13 -3.12 14.48
N GLU A 203 7.59 -4.35 14.67
CA GLU A 203 7.38 -5.46 13.76
C GLU A 203 5.91 -5.88 13.69
N GLU A 204 5.20 -5.93 14.82
CA GLU A 204 3.75 -6.18 14.85
C GLU A 204 2.99 -5.09 14.11
N ARG A 205 3.32 -3.82 14.36
CA ARG A 205 2.69 -2.68 13.65
C ARG A 205 2.93 -2.75 12.14
N SER A 206 4.14 -3.02 11.72
CA SER A 206 4.51 -3.17 10.31
C SER A 206 3.80 -4.34 9.65
N ALA A 207 3.65 -5.47 10.37
CA ALA A 207 2.94 -6.65 9.87
C ALA A 207 1.43 -6.40 9.71
N GLN A 208 0.80 -5.74 10.68
CA GLN A 208 -0.60 -5.31 10.61
C GLN A 208 -0.82 -4.34 9.45
N TRP A 209 0.03 -3.32 9.32
CA TRP A 209 -0.03 -2.33 8.24
C TRP A 209 0.11 -2.98 6.87
N MET A 210 1.05 -3.90 6.71
CA MET A 210 1.25 -4.66 5.48
C MET A 210 0.03 -5.50 5.12
N PHE A 211 -0.58 -6.19 6.10
CA PHE A 211 -1.77 -7.00 5.89
C PHE A 211 -2.96 -6.14 5.46
N ILE A 212 -3.25 -5.03 6.16
CA ILE A 212 -4.39 -4.18 5.78
C ILE A 212 -4.20 -3.57 4.39
N ARG A 213 -2.97 -3.17 4.01
CA ARG A 213 -2.68 -2.68 2.65
C ARG A 213 -2.92 -3.72 1.58
N GLU A 214 -2.54 -4.98 1.83
CA GLU A 214 -2.73 -6.06 0.86
C GLU A 214 -4.21 -6.41 0.69
N PHE A 215 -5.01 -6.33 1.76
CA PHE A 215 -6.38 -6.82 1.79
C PHE A 215 -7.47 -5.73 1.75
N CYS A 216 -7.15 -4.46 1.88
CA CYS A 216 -8.12 -3.37 1.74
C CYS A 216 -8.59 -3.20 0.28
N PHE A 217 -9.80 -2.69 0.11
CA PHE A 217 -10.41 -2.48 -1.20
C PHE A 217 -9.55 -1.57 -2.09
N CYS A 218 -9.21 -2.07 -3.29
CA CYS A 218 -8.38 -1.39 -4.30
C CYS A 218 -7.00 -0.90 -3.80
N SER A 219 -6.52 -1.44 -2.68
CA SER A 219 -5.29 -0.98 -2.01
C SER A 219 -5.31 0.54 -1.71
N MET A 220 -6.51 1.13 -1.59
CA MET A 220 -6.68 2.52 -1.17
C MET A 220 -6.25 2.66 0.28
N PHE A 221 -5.59 3.77 0.58
CA PHE A 221 -5.23 4.11 1.96
C PHE A 221 -5.87 5.45 2.29
N ARG A 222 -6.92 5.41 3.11
CA ARG A 222 -7.75 6.58 3.42
C ARG A 222 -8.19 6.54 4.88
N PHE A 223 -8.17 7.70 5.50
CA PHE A 223 -8.59 7.90 6.89
C PHE A 223 -9.94 8.60 6.96
N GLY A 224 -10.69 8.34 8.01
CA GLY A 224 -11.90 9.06 8.36
C GLY A 224 -11.58 10.43 8.97
N LYS A 225 -12.61 11.25 9.20
CA LYS A 225 -12.47 12.52 9.91
C LYS A 225 -12.01 12.35 11.38
N ASP A 226 -12.21 11.16 11.91
CA ASP A 226 -11.78 10.72 13.23
C ASP A 226 -10.32 10.25 13.28
N GLY A 227 -9.59 10.30 12.15
CA GLY A 227 -8.22 9.83 12.01
C GLY A 227 -8.07 8.31 11.87
N ASN A 228 -9.16 7.54 11.90
CA ASN A 228 -9.11 6.10 11.74
C ASN A 228 -9.03 5.67 10.28
N PHE A 229 -8.20 4.67 10.00
CA PHE A 229 -8.22 3.98 8.72
C PHE A 229 -9.57 3.27 8.54
N ASN A 230 -10.31 3.62 7.49
CA ASN A 230 -11.70 3.19 7.32
C ASN A 230 -11.99 2.43 6.02
N VAL A 231 -10.98 2.08 5.24
CA VAL A 231 -11.18 1.36 3.97
C VAL A 231 -11.69 -0.05 4.26
N PRO A 232 -12.74 -0.50 3.54
CA PRO A 232 -13.31 -1.83 3.74
C PRO A 232 -12.38 -2.92 3.18
N TYR A 233 -12.68 -4.16 3.56
CA TYR A 233 -12.09 -5.36 2.96
C TYR A 233 -12.38 -5.44 1.44
N GLY A 234 -11.45 -5.95 0.66
CA GLY A 234 -11.56 -6.01 -0.80
C GLY A 234 -12.62 -6.96 -1.37
N GLY A 235 -13.27 -7.78 -0.52
CA GLY A 235 -14.37 -8.65 -0.89
C GLY A 235 -13.93 -10.05 -1.33
N PHE A 236 -14.87 -10.82 -1.92
CA PHE A 236 -14.70 -12.25 -2.20
C PHE A 236 -13.44 -12.59 -3.00
N GLY A 237 -13.10 -11.80 -4.02
CA GLY A 237 -11.90 -12.03 -4.83
C GLY A 237 -10.59 -11.98 -4.02
N TYR A 238 -10.60 -11.31 -2.86
CA TYR A 238 -9.44 -11.23 -1.98
C TYR A 238 -9.29 -12.46 -1.07
N ASN A 239 -10.33 -13.28 -0.90
CA ASN A 239 -10.23 -14.54 -0.13
C ASN A 239 -9.21 -15.52 -0.73
N SER A 240 -8.97 -15.45 -2.05
CA SER A 240 -8.01 -16.30 -2.76
C SER A 240 -6.56 -15.80 -2.74
N LYS A 241 -6.31 -14.58 -2.25
CA LYS A 241 -4.95 -14.04 -2.19
C LYS A 241 -4.03 -14.91 -1.34
N ASN A 242 -2.84 -15.15 -1.87
CA ASN A 242 -1.79 -15.88 -1.16
C ASN A 242 -0.86 -14.88 -0.47
N PHE A 243 -1.03 -14.74 0.85
CA PHE A 243 -0.22 -13.81 1.64
C PHE A 243 1.19 -14.35 1.89
N ASP A 244 1.36 -15.68 2.01
CA ASP A 244 2.70 -16.29 2.17
C ASP A 244 3.61 -15.96 0.99
N LYS A 245 3.09 -16.02 -0.24
CA LYS A 245 3.88 -15.64 -1.42
C LYS A 245 4.37 -14.18 -1.35
N LYS A 246 3.60 -13.31 -0.72
CA LYS A 246 3.97 -11.92 -0.50
C LYS A 246 5.11 -11.81 0.52
N ILE A 247 5.02 -12.60 1.61
CA ILE A 247 6.05 -12.69 2.64
C ILE A 247 7.34 -13.27 2.03
N ASP A 248 7.26 -14.37 1.29
CA ASP A 248 8.41 -14.97 0.61
C ASP A 248 9.15 -13.98 -0.31
N ASN A 249 8.40 -13.10 -0.97
CA ASN A 249 9.01 -12.06 -1.80
C ASN A 249 9.76 -11.01 -0.96
N ILE A 250 9.21 -10.59 0.19
CA ILE A 250 9.86 -9.62 1.09
C ILE A 250 11.17 -10.20 1.64
N PHE A 251 11.16 -11.47 2.02
CA PHE A 251 12.33 -12.17 2.59
C PHE A 251 13.17 -12.89 1.53
N SER A 252 12.94 -12.63 0.24
CA SER A 252 13.81 -13.13 -0.82
C SER A 252 15.21 -12.54 -0.70
N LYS A 253 16.23 -13.33 -1.11
CA LYS A 253 17.64 -12.91 -1.06
C LYS A 253 17.89 -11.58 -1.78
N ASP A 254 17.21 -11.35 -2.90
CA ASP A 254 17.40 -10.11 -3.67
C ASP A 254 16.91 -8.88 -2.88
N VAL A 255 15.77 -8.98 -2.19
CA VAL A 255 15.21 -7.90 -1.37
C VAL A 255 16.06 -7.69 -0.13
N GLN A 256 16.46 -8.76 0.57
CA GLN A 256 17.32 -8.68 1.75
C GLN A 256 18.67 -8.01 1.43
N ASN A 257 19.31 -8.41 0.32
CA ASN A 257 20.55 -7.78 -0.14
C ASN A 257 20.38 -6.31 -0.55
N LEU A 258 19.18 -5.92 -1.08
CA LEU A 258 18.91 -4.53 -1.39
C LEU A 258 18.82 -3.71 -0.10
N PHE A 259 18.00 -4.16 0.86
CA PHE A 259 17.77 -3.40 2.08
C PHE A 259 18.97 -3.39 3.04
N SER A 260 19.86 -4.39 3.00
CA SER A 260 21.11 -4.35 3.79
C SER A 260 22.09 -3.24 3.38
N ARG A 261 21.92 -2.63 2.20
CA ARG A 261 22.70 -1.48 1.70
C ARG A 261 21.82 -0.25 1.44
N THR A 262 20.66 -0.19 2.06
CA THR A 262 19.73 0.93 1.94
C THR A 262 19.66 1.66 3.27
N ASN A 263 19.96 2.94 3.25
CA ASN A 263 19.81 3.85 4.38
C ASN A 263 18.39 4.44 4.37
N ILE A 264 17.66 4.25 5.46
CA ILE A 264 16.28 4.65 5.58
C ILE A 264 16.18 5.84 6.53
N SER A 265 15.43 6.85 6.15
CA SER A 265 15.17 8.03 6.98
C SER A 265 13.69 8.35 7.00
N ILE A 266 13.29 9.04 8.06
CA ILE A 266 11.94 9.58 8.22
C ILE A 266 12.03 11.07 8.46
N GLY A 267 11.20 11.84 7.75
CA GLY A 267 11.07 13.27 8.05
C GLY A 267 10.78 14.16 6.87
N ASP A 268 10.72 15.45 7.18
CA ASP A 268 10.57 16.52 6.20
C ASP A 268 11.75 16.54 5.21
N PHE A 269 11.44 16.71 3.94
CA PHE A 269 12.40 16.64 2.85
C PHE A 269 13.55 17.65 2.99
N GLU A 270 13.29 18.86 3.47
CA GLU A 270 14.31 19.92 3.61
C GLU A 270 15.36 19.53 4.65
N LYS A 271 14.91 19.08 5.83
CA LYS A 271 15.82 18.60 6.89
C LYS A 271 16.60 17.34 6.44
N THR A 272 15.95 16.51 5.63
CA THR A 272 16.57 15.28 5.13
C THR A 272 17.66 15.58 4.10
N ILE A 273 17.41 16.49 3.14
CA ILE A 273 18.43 16.93 2.17
C ILE A 273 19.65 17.53 2.89
N GLU A 274 19.42 18.41 3.86
CA GLU A 274 20.50 19.01 4.63
C GLU A 274 21.39 17.97 5.34
N LYS A 275 20.76 16.92 5.89
CA LYS A 275 21.44 15.84 6.60
C LYS A 275 22.24 14.92 5.66
N TRP A 276 21.77 14.73 4.43
CA TRP A 276 22.37 13.77 3.50
C TRP A 276 23.70 14.22 2.89
N ASP A 277 24.02 15.53 2.90
CA ASP A 277 25.28 16.09 2.37
C ASP A 277 25.62 15.56 0.96
N LEU A 278 24.68 15.75 0.01
CA LEU A 278 24.75 15.22 -1.35
C LEU A 278 25.98 15.69 -2.11
N LYS A 279 26.68 14.77 -2.77
CA LYS A 279 27.90 15.01 -3.55
C LYS A 279 27.58 15.12 -5.06
N GLU A 280 28.51 15.64 -5.85
CA GLU A 280 28.34 15.87 -7.29
C GLU A 280 28.05 14.59 -8.09
N ASP A 281 28.60 13.44 -7.67
CA ASP A 281 28.42 12.13 -8.32
C ASP A 281 27.21 11.33 -7.79
N ASP A 282 26.47 11.89 -6.84
CA ASP A 282 25.20 11.33 -6.33
C ASP A 282 24.04 11.65 -7.28
N PHE A 283 22.97 10.87 -7.17
CA PHE A 283 21.76 11.09 -7.95
C PHE A 283 20.53 11.11 -7.06
N LEU A 284 19.78 12.21 -7.14
CA LEU A 284 18.55 12.41 -6.38
C LEU A 284 17.32 12.27 -7.30
N PHE A 285 16.41 11.34 -6.95
CA PHE A 285 15.11 11.22 -7.59
C PHE A 285 14.01 11.80 -6.70
N LEU A 286 13.02 12.45 -7.34
CA LEU A 286 11.93 13.13 -6.64
C LEU A 286 10.57 12.78 -7.29
N ASP A 287 9.64 12.35 -6.45
CA ASP A 287 8.22 12.15 -6.79
C ASP A 287 7.35 12.82 -5.71
N PRO A 288 7.41 14.15 -5.57
CA PRO A 288 6.66 14.85 -4.53
C PRO A 288 5.15 14.77 -4.79
N PRO A 289 4.30 14.95 -3.75
CA PRO A 289 2.87 15.11 -3.93
C PRO A 289 2.56 16.20 -4.96
N TYR A 290 1.50 16.00 -5.76
CA TYR A 290 1.21 16.89 -6.89
C TYR A 290 0.51 18.19 -6.45
N ASP A 291 0.77 19.29 -7.16
CA ASP A 291 0.00 20.54 -7.06
C ASP A 291 -1.42 20.30 -7.62
N SER A 292 -2.29 19.73 -6.80
CA SER A 292 -3.69 19.45 -7.16
C SER A 292 -4.62 19.83 -6.01
N THR A 293 -5.86 20.20 -6.34
CA THR A 293 -6.92 20.47 -5.35
C THR A 293 -7.38 19.21 -4.57
N PHE A 294 -6.81 18.04 -4.85
CA PHE A 294 -7.16 16.73 -4.27
C PHE A 294 -6.02 16.11 -3.47
N THR A 295 -5.34 16.88 -2.63
CA THR A 295 -4.22 16.38 -1.80
C THR A 295 -4.64 15.71 -0.48
N ASP A 296 -5.93 15.44 -0.26
CA ASP A 296 -6.48 14.91 1.00
C ASP A 296 -6.33 13.39 1.22
N TYR A 297 -5.35 12.72 0.59
CA TYR A 297 -5.22 11.26 0.76
C TYR A 297 -4.47 10.81 2.02
N ASP A 298 -3.60 11.62 2.55
CA ASP A 298 -2.96 11.44 3.87
C ASP A 298 -2.98 12.82 4.55
N ASN A 299 -3.33 12.91 5.79
CA ASN A 299 -3.46 14.15 6.61
C ASN A 299 -2.28 15.16 6.52
N ASN A 300 -1.37 14.99 5.58
CA ASN A 300 -0.25 15.85 5.24
C ASN A 300 -0.48 16.52 3.89
N SER A 301 -1.04 17.72 3.90
CA SER A 301 -1.17 18.55 2.70
C SER A 301 0.20 19.08 2.28
N PHE A 302 0.75 18.59 1.15
CA PHE A 302 1.91 19.22 0.51
C PHE A 302 1.43 20.45 -0.27
N THR A 303 1.79 21.62 0.21
CA THR A 303 1.27 22.91 -0.27
C THR A 303 2.15 23.50 -1.36
N ARG A 304 1.67 24.56 -2.02
CA ARG A 304 2.51 25.36 -2.95
C ARG A 304 3.71 26.00 -2.27
N GLU A 305 3.62 26.29 -0.97
CA GLU A 305 4.76 26.77 -0.20
C GLU A 305 5.82 25.67 -0.02
N ASP A 306 5.39 24.44 0.19
CA ASP A 306 6.31 23.29 0.24
C ASP A 306 6.99 23.05 -1.11
N HIS A 307 6.27 23.22 -2.22
CA HIS A 307 6.88 23.19 -3.56
C HIS A 307 7.96 24.27 -3.74
N LYS A 308 7.76 25.50 -3.22
CA LYS A 308 8.78 26.56 -3.26
C LYS A 308 9.98 26.20 -2.39
N ARG A 309 9.76 25.72 -1.14
CA ARG A 309 10.80 25.22 -0.26
C ARG A 309 11.65 24.14 -0.95
N LEU A 310 10.98 23.18 -1.61
CA LEU A 310 11.65 22.12 -2.37
C LEU A 310 12.50 22.68 -3.52
N ALA A 311 11.97 23.63 -4.29
CA ALA A 311 12.71 24.29 -5.37
C ALA A 311 13.96 25.01 -4.83
N ASP A 312 13.84 25.70 -3.69
CA ASP A 312 14.96 26.41 -3.08
C ASP A 312 16.04 25.44 -2.53
N CYS A 313 15.64 24.28 -2.02
CA CYS A 313 16.59 23.21 -1.66
C CYS A 313 17.33 22.68 -2.89
N LEU A 314 16.60 22.40 -3.99
CA LEU A 314 17.18 21.85 -5.21
C LEU A 314 18.12 22.83 -5.94
N LYS A 315 17.91 24.14 -5.82
CA LYS A 315 18.85 25.16 -6.33
C LYS A 315 20.21 25.10 -5.62
N LYS A 316 20.25 24.64 -4.37
CA LYS A 316 21.46 24.52 -3.55
C LYS A 316 22.15 23.16 -3.69
N CYS A 317 21.46 22.18 -4.30
CA CYS A 317 22.02 20.83 -4.47
C CYS A 317 23.12 20.82 -5.53
N ASN A 318 24.27 20.24 -5.19
CA ASN A 318 25.39 20.04 -6.11
C ASN A 318 25.27 18.77 -6.96
N CYS A 319 24.38 17.83 -6.58
CA CYS A 319 24.18 16.56 -7.29
C CYS A 319 23.27 16.70 -8.52
N ASN A 320 23.29 15.67 -9.37
CA ASN A 320 22.30 15.55 -10.43
C ASN A 320 20.94 15.10 -9.83
N TRP A 321 19.86 15.77 -10.24
CA TRP A 321 18.52 15.39 -9.78
C TRP A 321 17.50 15.36 -10.93
N LEU A 322 16.50 14.49 -10.77
CA LEU A 322 15.35 14.36 -11.67
C LEU A 322 14.06 14.28 -10.86
N MET A 323 13.10 15.10 -11.20
CA MET A 323 11.75 15.12 -10.64
C MET A 323 10.73 14.64 -11.69
N ALA A 324 9.79 13.77 -11.28
CA ALA A 324 8.63 13.37 -12.07
C ALA A 324 7.35 13.85 -11.38
N ILE A 325 6.61 14.78 -11.99
CA ILE A 325 5.47 15.44 -11.35
C ILE A 325 4.33 15.72 -12.34
N GLY A 326 3.11 15.94 -11.85
CA GLY A 326 1.99 16.42 -12.66
C GLY A 326 2.22 17.83 -13.19
N TYR A 327 1.81 18.08 -14.44
CA TYR A 327 1.89 19.41 -15.05
C TYR A 327 0.91 20.37 -14.38
N THR A 328 1.41 21.53 -13.96
CA THR A 328 0.64 22.75 -13.68
C THR A 328 1.47 23.98 -14.10
N ASP A 329 0.81 25.09 -14.44
CA ASP A 329 1.51 26.33 -14.80
C ASP A 329 2.38 26.83 -13.65
N PHE A 330 1.95 26.61 -12.40
CA PHE A 330 2.71 26.95 -11.21
C PHE A 330 4.02 26.19 -11.13
N ILE A 331 4.02 24.87 -11.36
CA ILE A 331 5.23 24.03 -11.33
C ILE A 331 6.16 24.41 -12.50
N VAL A 332 5.62 24.64 -13.69
CA VAL A 332 6.42 25.05 -14.86
C VAL A 332 7.12 26.39 -14.59
N GLU A 333 6.43 27.38 -14.05
CA GLU A 333 7.03 28.68 -13.72
C GLU A 333 8.08 28.57 -12.61
N LEU A 334 7.83 27.71 -11.59
CA LEU A 334 8.75 27.51 -10.48
C LEU A 334 10.08 26.90 -10.91
N TYR A 335 10.08 26.05 -11.94
CA TYR A 335 11.26 25.33 -12.44
C TYR A 335 11.68 25.74 -13.87
N LYS A 336 11.29 26.93 -14.36
CA LYS A 336 11.53 27.41 -15.73
C LYS A 336 13.00 27.46 -16.16
N ASP A 337 13.92 27.55 -15.21
CA ASP A 337 15.36 27.60 -15.48
C ASP A 337 15.99 26.20 -15.70
N TYR A 338 15.19 25.12 -15.59
CA TYR A 338 15.62 23.75 -15.77
C TYR A 338 15.04 23.13 -17.04
N GLU A 339 15.53 21.98 -17.43
CA GLU A 339 14.96 21.23 -18.55
C GLU A 339 13.62 20.60 -18.15
N ILE A 340 12.54 20.97 -18.84
CA ILE A 340 11.17 20.47 -18.61
C ILE A 340 10.75 19.64 -19.81
N ILE A 341 10.42 18.37 -19.60
CA ILE A 341 10.09 17.41 -20.65
C ILE A 341 8.69 16.87 -20.39
N PRO A 342 7.70 17.17 -21.24
CA PRO A 342 6.34 16.62 -21.07
C PRO A 342 6.26 15.16 -21.51
N TYR A 343 5.41 14.37 -20.83
CA TYR A 343 5.00 13.05 -21.27
C TYR A 343 3.55 12.76 -20.87
N ASP A 344 2.89 11.87 -21.61
CA ASP A 344 1.49 11.52 -21.36
C ASP A 344 1.37 10.30 -20.46
N LYS A 345 0.46 10.38 -19.48
CA LYS A 345 0.09 9.26 -18.62
C LYS A 345 -1.35 8.84 -18.83
N THR A 346 -1.56 7.55 -19.08
CA THR A 346 -2.90 6.95 -19.14
C THR A 346 -3.23 6.34 -17.79
N TYR A 347 -4.31 6.79 -17.12
CA TYR A 347 -4.78 6.21 -15.85
C TYR A 347 -5.74 5.06 -16.11
N MET A 348 -5.46 3.86 -15.56
CA MET A 348 -6.34 2.69 -15.69
C MET A 348 -7.56 2.73 -14.78
N TYR A 349 -7.60 3.57 -13.74
CA TYR A 349 -8.72 3.71 -12.81
C TYR A 349 -8.98 5.17 -12.47
N GLN A 350 -10.18 5.65 -12.79
CA GLN A 350 -10.71 6.92 -12.29
C GLN A 350 -11.78 6.63 -11.23
N ALA A 351 -11.71 7.31 -10.08
CA ALA A 351 -12.81 7.34 -9.14
C ALA A 351 -14.04 7.98 -9.81
N ARG A 352 -15.24 7.40 -9.59
CA ARG A 352 -16.50 7.87 -10.16
C ARG A 352 -16.68 9.38 -9.94
N GLY A 353 -16.76 10.14 -11.03
CA GLY A 353 -17.20 11.53 -10.94
C GLY A 353 -16.89 12.42 -12.13
N GLU A 354 -15.79 12.27 -12.82
CA GLU A 354 -15.48 13.11 -13.99
C GLU A 354 -14.91 12.26 -15.12
N TYR A 355 -15.80 11.90 -16.04
CA TYR A 355 -15.46 11.32 -17.33
C TYR A 355 -15.09 12.48 -18.26
N ASP A 356 -13.92 13.07 -18.06
CA ASP A 356 -13.26 13.85 -19.10
C ASP A 356 -11.97 13.09 -19.43
N GLY A 357 -11.97 12.39 -20.58
CA GLY A 357 -10.87 11.53 -21.06
C GLY A 357 -9.58 12.28 -21.37
N LYS A 358 -9.22 13.25 -20.54
CA LYS A 358 -8.00 14.03 -20.67
C LYS A 358 -6.84 13.22 -20.11
N HIS A 359 -5.95 12.85 -21.00
CA HIS A 359 -4.59 12.49 -20.65
C HIS A 359 -4.04 13.56 -19.71
N LYS A 360 -3.80 13.22 -18.44
CA LYS A 360 -3.12 14.19 -17.55
C LYS A 360 -1.67 14.26 -18.01
N LYS A 361 -1.23 15.45 -18.39
CA LYS A 361 0.16 15.70 -18.73
C LYS A 361 1.01 15.59 -17.48
N HIS A 362 2.05 14.82 -17.56
CA HIS A 362 3.12 14.75 -16.59
C HIS A 362 4.38 15.39 -17.18
N ILE A 363 5.26 15.84 -16.32
CA ILE A 363 6.52 16.42 -16.72
C ILE A 363 7.67 15.80 -15.95
N ILE A 364 8.79 15.66 -16.62
CA ILE A 364 10.09 15.40 -16.01
C ILE A 364 10.83 16.73 -15.98
N ILE A 365 11.40 17.07 -14.83
CA ILE A 365 12.24 18.24 -14.62
C ILE A 365 13.61 17.76 -14.17
N ARG A 366 14.71 18.29 -14.72
CA ARG A 366 16.06 17.89 -14.34
C ARG A 366 17.09 19.00 -14.48
N ASN A 367 18.15 18.95 -13.68
CA ASN A 367 19.25 19.93 -13.71
C ASN A 367 20.47 19.50 -14.55
N PHE A 368 20.40 18.36 -15.24
CA PHE A 368 21.51 17.82 -16.04
C PHE A 368 21.03 17.40 -17.44
N LYS A 369 21.98 17.28 -18.38
CA LYS A 369 21.71 16.72 -19.71
C LYS A 369 22.31 15.33 -19.83
N THR A 370 21.51 14.34 -20.16
CA THR A 370 22.05 13.02 -20.56
C THR A 370 22.65 13.15 -21.96
N LYS A 371 23.90 12.73 -22.16
CA LYS A 371 24.43 12.53 -23.51
C LYS A 371 23.47 11.55 -24.20
N LYS A 372 22.94 11.88 -25.40
CA LYS A 372 22.13 10.99 -26.22
C LYS A 372 22.86 9.67 -26.39
N GLN A 373 22.42 8.62 -25.71
CA GLN A 373 22.90 7.24 -25.86
C GLN A 373 21.69 6.34 -25.85
N TYR A 374 20.95 6.32 -26.95
CA TYR A 374 20.12 5.20 -27.42
C TYR A 374 19.80 5.46 -28.89
N GLU A 375 20.81 5.36 -29.74
CA GLU A 375 20.59 4.77 -31.05
C GLU A 375 20.68 3.26 -30.78
N GLU A 376 19.55 2.56 -30.70
CA GLU A 376 19.55 1.11 -30.91
C GLU A 376 20.23 0.88 -32.25
N PRO A 377 21.20 -0.06 -32.37
CA PRO A 377 21.64 -0.48 -33.68
C PRO A 377 20.41 -1.02 -34.39
N LEU A 378 20.01 -0.35 -35.45
CA LEU A 378 19.16 -0.93 -36.48
C LEU A 378 19.85 -2.20 -36.91
N TRP A 379 19.36 -3.35 -36.46
CA TRP A 379 19.68 -4.62 -37.11
C TRP A 379 19.03 -4.54 -38.48
N VAL A 380 19.85 -4.22 -39.48
CA VAL A 380 19.58 -4.44 -40.86
C VAL A 380 19.95 -5.91 -41.11
N ASP A 381 18.92 -6.67 -41.54
CA ASP A 381 18.88 -8.06 -42.08
C ASP A 381 18.91 -9.21 -41.09
#